data_5efa2b33bdf37aad982915c344bb3b44
#
_entry.id   5efa2b33bdf37aad982915c344bb3b44
#
_cell.length_a   1.000
_cell.length_b   1.000
_cell.length_c   1.000
_cell.angle_alpha   90.00
_cell.angle_beta   90.00
_cell.angle_gamma   90.00
#
_symmetry.space_group_name_H-M   'P 1'
#
loop_
_entity.id
_entity.type
_entity.pdbx_description
1 polymer ?
#
loop_
_entity_poly.entity_id
_entity_poly.type
_entity_poly.pdbx_seq_one_letter_code
_entity_poly.pdbx_strand_id
1 'polypeptide(L)'
;MYLEKFNLAGRVAVVTGGGQGIGFACAQALGEAGARVVVAEVRSERVEDAVARLKALGVDASGATLDVTDSAAVEALAGKIEAELGGAAILVNNAGIADSDVRAEDTSDAHWRKHIAVNLDGVFWCCRSFGKRMLERGSGAVVNIGSMSGFIVNKPQPQSFYNASKAAVHHLTKSLAAEWGPCGVRVNAVAPTYIETPLTVFGMQDKAMAQTWLDMTPMGRVGQPEEIASCVLFLASDASSLLTGSIVVADGGYTCW
;
A
#
# COMPACT_ATOMS: atom_id res chain seq x y z
N MET A 1 -11.38 13.17 -22.04
CA MET A 1 -12.18 11.90 -22.13
C MET A 1 -11.97 11.06 -20.87
N TYR A 2 -12.77 9.99 -20.63
CA TYR A 2 -12.66 9.24 -19.35
C TYR A 2 -11.30 8.54 -19.17
N LEU A 3 -10.73 7.94 -20.22
CA LEU A 3 -9.44 7.25 -20.13
C LEU A 3 -8.28 8.22 -19.87
N GLU A 4 -8.36 9.46 -20.31
CA GLU A 4 -7.34 10.49 -20.05
C GLU A 4 -7.21 10.81 -18.55
N LYS A 5 -8.26 10.58 -17.76
CA LYS A 5 -8.22 10.77 -16.31
C LYS A 5 -7.28 9.79 -15.59
N PHE A 6 -6.89 8.71 -16.23
CA PHE A 6 -5.91 7.74 -15.72
C PHE A 6 -4.47 8.11 -16.11
N ASN A 7 -4.26 9.12 -16.97
CA ASN A 7 -2.93 9.53 -17.36
C ASN A 7 -2.19 10.20 -16.20
N LEU A 8 -1.00 9.67 -15.89
CA LEU A 8 -0.14 10.12 -14.81
C LEU A 8 1.16 10.76 -15.33
N ALA A 9 1.23 11.08 -16.62
CA ALA A 9 2.40 11.72 -17.22
C ALA A 9 2.81 13.00 -16.47
N GLY A 10 4.11 13.13 -16.17
CA GLY A 10 4.66 14.24 -15.40
C GLY A 10 4.48 14.14 -13.88
N ARG A 11 3.81 13.10 -13.37
CA ARG A 11 3.66 12.86 -11.92
C ARG A 11 4.75 11.93 -11.40
N VAL A 12 5.24 12.21 -10.19
CA VAL A 12 6.15 11.32 -9.46
C VAL A 12 5.32 10.49 -8.48
N ALA A 13 5.48 9.16 -8.55
CA ALA A 13 4.83 8.21 -7.66
C ALA A 13 5.87 7.48 -6.79
N VAL A 14 5.69 7.52 -5.48
CA VAL A 14 6.50 6.77 -4.51
C VAL A 14 5.71 5.57 -4.03
N VAL A 15 6.32 4.37 -4.11
CA VAL A 15 5.70 3.12 -3.64
C VAL A 15 6.59 2.47 -2.59
N THR A 16 6.13 2.44 -1.34
CA THR A 16 6.85 1.76 -0.26
C THR A 16 6.61 0.25 -0.31
N GLY A 17 7.64 -0.55 0.01
CA GLY A 17 7.57 -2.00 -0.20
C GLY A 17 7.37 -2.38 -1.67
N GLY A 18 7.86 -1.55 -2.59
CA GLY A 18 7.66 -1.69 -4.04
C GLY A 18 8.52 -2.76 -4.70
N GLY A 19 9.33 -3.49 -3.93
CA GLY A 19 10.27 -4.49 -4.45
C GLY A 19 9.62 -5.79 -4.93
N GLN A 20 8.39 -6.11 -4.52
CA GLN A 20 7.70 -7.36 -4.83
C GLN A 20 6.18 -7.28 -4.63
N GLY A 21 5.47 -8.33 -5.06
CA GLY A 21 4.03 -8.52 -4.79
C GLY A 21 3.17 -7.33 -5.19
N ILE A 22 2.24 -6.94 -4.33
CA ILE A 22 1.31 -5.81 -4.58
C ILE A 22 2.07 -4.52 -4.87
N GLY A 23 3.14 -4.23 -4.10
CA GLY A 23 3.91 -3.00 -4.29
C GLY A 23 4.56 -2.91 -5.67
N PHE A 24 5.15 -4.01 -6.16
CA PHE A 24 5.72 -4.05 -7.50
C PHE A 24 4.64 -3.88 -8.58
N ALA A 25 3.51 -4.57 -8.46
CA ALA A 25 2.39 -4.41 -9.39
C ALA A 25 1.83 -2.97 -9.41
N CYS A 26 1.74 -2.32 -8.23
CA CYS A 26 1.37 -0.91 -8.14
C CYS A 26 2.39 0.00 -8.84
N ALA A 27 3.69 -0.24 -8.62
CA ALA A 27 4.75 0.51 -9.29
C ALA A 27 4.68 0.37 -10.82
N GLN A 28 4.43 -0.84 -11.30
CA GLN A 28 4.23 -1.10 -12.72
C GLN A 28 3.01 -0.38 -13.28
N ALA A 29 1.83 -0.53 -12.66
CA ALA A 29 0.59 0.08 -13.14
C ALA A 29 0.66 1.62 -13.19
N LEU A 30 1.27 2.25 -12.16
CA LEU A 30 1.47 3.70 -12.14
C LEU A 30 2.46 4.14 -13.22
N GLY A 31 3.52 3.36 -13.45
CA GLY A 31 4.50 3.62 -14.50
C GLY A 31 3.92 3.48 -15.91
N GLU A 32 3.14 2.42 -16.18
CA GLU A 32 2.43 2.23 -17.45
C GLU A 32 1.44 3.36 -17.74
N ALA A 33 0.88 3.97 -16.69
CA ALA A 33 0.05 5.18 -16.81
C ALA A 33 0.84 6.48 -17.00
N GLY A 34 2.19 6.40 -17.09
CA GLY A 34 3.07 7.53 -17.39
C GLY A 34 3.74 8.19 -16.20
N ALA A 35 3.56 7.69 -14.96
CA ALA A 35 4.25 8.24 -13.81
C ALA A 35 5.74 7.87 -13.82
N ARG A 36 6.59 8.79 -13.32
CA ARG A 36 7.94 8.43 -12.87
C ARG A 36 7.83 7.75 -11.51
N VAL A 37 8.32 6.52 -11.41
CA VAL A 37 8.16 5.69 -10.21
C VAL A 37 9.44 5.68 -9.36
N VAL A 38 9.28 5.88 -8.06
CA VAL A 38 10.34 5.65 -7.06
C VAL A 38 9.95 4.44 -6.22
N VAL A 39 10.67 3.35 -6.39
CA VAL A 39 10.54 2.14 -5.55
C VAL A 39 11.30 2.35 -4.25
N ALA A 40 10.60 2.39 -3.12
CA ALA A 40 11.19 2.46 -1.79
C ALA A 40 11.03 1.10 -1.08
N GLU A 41 12.13 0.43 -0.76
CA GLU A 41 12.14 -0.92 -0.20
C GLU A 41 13.31 -1.07 0.78
N VAL A 42 13.12 -1.84 1.84
CA VAL A 42 14.14 -2.01 2.89
C VAL A 42 15.36 -2.83 2.43
N ARG A 43 15.18 -3.71 1.45
CA ARG A 43 16.24 -4.55 0.91
C ARG A 43 16.77 -3.98 -0.39
N SER A 44 18.05 -3.59 -0.40
CA SER A 44 18.71 -2.98 -1.57
C SER A 44 18.66 -3.87 -2.81
N GLU A 45 18.85 -5.17 -2.64
CA GLU A 45 18.79 -6.13 -3.76
C GLU A 45 17.41 -6.20 -4.41
N ARG A 46 16.33 -6.00 -3.63
CA ARG A 46 14.97 -5.93 -4.17
C ARG A 46 14.69 -4.60 -4.85
N VAL A 47 15.31 -3.51 -4.38
CA VAL A 47 15.24 -2.21 -5.08
C VAL A 47 15.83 -2.35 -6.47
N GLU A 48 17.04 -2.91 -6.56
CA GLU A 48 17.78 -3.07 -7.82
C GLU A 48 17.01 -3.95 -8.82
N ASP A 49 16.52 -5.14 -8.37
CA ASP A 49 15.74 -6.05 -9.19
C ASP A 49 14.45 -5.39 -9.69
N ALA A 50 13.67 -4.77 -8.80
CA ALA A 50 12.41 -4.14 -9.17
C ALA A 50 12.61 -3.00 -10.17
N VAL A 51 13.62 -2.14 -9.95
CA VAL A 51 13.95 -1.05 -10.89
C VAL A 51 14.36 -1.60 -12.25
N ALA A 52 15.20 -2.64 -12.27
CA ALA A 52 15.62 -3.27 -13.54
C ALA A 52 14.42 -3.83 -14.31
N ARG A 53 13.52 -4.55 -13.64
CA ARG A 53 12.31 -5.11 -14.23
C ARG A 53 11.35 -4.04 -14.74
N LEU A 54 11.12 -2.97 -13.96
CA LEU A 54 10.27 -1.85 -14.39
C LEU A 54 10.84 -1.15 -15.62
N LYS A 55 12.16 -0.92 -15.66
CA LYS A 55 12.83 -0.33 -16.84
C LYS A 55 12.74 -1.24 -18.08
N ALA A 56 12.82 -2.55 -17.89
CA ALA A 56 12.64 -3.50 -19.00
C ALA A 56 11.22 -3.48 -19.59
N LEU A 57 10.22 -3.05 -18.78
CA LEU A 57 8.84 -2.80 -19.21
C LEU A 57 8.63 -1.39 -19.77
N GLY A 58 9.68 -0.56 -19.88
CA GLY A 58 9.61 0.80 -20.41
C GLY A 58 9.17 1.86 -19.38
N VAL A 59 9.10 1.51 -18.10
CA VAL A 59 8.73 2.44 -17.02
C VAL A 59 9.93 3.29 -16.61
N ASP A 60 9.73 4.61 -16.48
CA ASP A 60 10.72 5.52 -15.87
C ASP A 60 10.76 5.26 -14.36
N ALA A 61 11.71 4.42 -13.93
CA ALA A 61 11.83 3.95 -12.56
C ALA A 61 13.19 4.25 -11.95
N SER A 62 13.18 4.63 -10.69
CA SER A 62 14.32 4.74 -9.80
C SER A 62 14.05 4.07 -8.47
N GLY A 63 15.04 3.93 -7.60
CA GLY A 63 14.86 3.24 -6.34
C GLY A 63 15.59 3.91 -5.17
N ALA A 64 15.11 3.62 -3.97
CA ALA A 64 15.73 4.05 -2.72
C ALA A 64 15.60 2.92 -1.69
N THR A 65 16.69 2.61 -1.00
CA THR A 65 16.62 1.75 0.20
C THR A 65 16.01 2.55 1.33
N LEU A 66 14.91 2.04 1.89
CA LEU A 66 14.15 2.72 2.94
C LEU A 66 13.56 1.72 3.92
N ASP A 67 13.90 1.87 5.20
CA ASP A 67 13.12 1.31 6.30
C ASP A 67 12.06 2.34 6.73
N VAL A 68 10.79 2.02 6.53
CA VAL A 68 9.66 2.91 6.87
C VAL A 68 9.52 3.16 8.37
N THR A 69 10.15 2.33 9.21
CA THR A 69 10.16 2.51 10.67
C THR A 69 11.13 3.61 11.12
N ASP A 70 12.07 3.99 10.28
CA ASP A 70 12.97 5.13 10.51
C ASP A 70 12.35 6.43 9.96
N SER A 71 11.73 7.19 10.85
CA SER A 71 11.06 8.44 10.48
C SER A 71 12.02 9.51 9.91
N ALA A 72 13.30 9.48 10.32
CA ALA A 72 14.30 10.42 9.79
C ALA A 72 14.70 10.04 8.37
N ALA A 73 14.87 8.75 8.09
CA ALA A 73 15.13 8.26 6.74
C ALA A 73 13.96 8.56 5.78
N VAL A 74 12.72 8.40 6.26
CA VAL A 74 11.51 8.76 5.48
C VAL A 74 11.51 10.25 5.15
N GLU A 75 11.79 11.13 6.13
CA GLU A 75 11.84 12.58 5.91
C GLU A 75 12.97 12.97 4.94
N ALA A 76 14.15 12.36 5.08
CA ALA A 76 15.28 12.59 4.18
C ALA A 76 14.94 12.19 2.73
N LEU A 77 14.31 11.02 2.52
CA LEU A 77 13.87 10.57 1.19
C LEU A 77 12.82 11.52 0.60
N ALA A 78 11.84 11.96 1.39
CA ALA A 78 10.83 12.89 0.92
C ALA A 78 11.44 14.23 0.48
N GLY A 79 12.42 14.75 1.25
CA GLY A 79 13.18 15.95 0.90
C GLY A 79 14.02 15.79 -0.37
N LYS A 80 14.66 14.64 -0.53
CA LYS A 80 15.44 14.33 -1.74
C LYS A 80 14.54 14.28 -2.98
N ILE A 81 13.39 13.60 -2.92
CA ILE A 81 12.43 13.53 -4.03
C ILE A 81 11.87 14.91 -4.37
N GLU A 82 11.64 15.76 -3.37
CA GLU A 82 11.22 17.15 -3.61
C GLU A 82 12.27 17.92 -4.39
N ALA A 83 13.53 17.85 -3.97
CA ALA A 83 14.62 18.60 -4.58
C ALA A 83 15.02 18.10 -5.98
N GLU A 84 15.03 16.79 -6.20
CA GLU A 84 15.55 16.19 -7.42
C GLU A 84 14.48 15.92 -8.47
N LEU A 85 13.21 15.67 -8.06
CA LEU A 85 12.14 15.23 -8.95
C LEU A 85 10.93 16.19 -8.95
N GLY A 86 10.96 17.29 -8.19
CA GLY A 86 9.86 18.23 -8.07
C GLY A 86 8.73 17.76 -7.16
N GLY A 87 8.98 16.73 -6.36
CA GLY A 87 8.10 16.22 -5.33
C GLY A 87 7.15 15.10 -5.77
N ALA A 88 6.81 14.25 -4.81
CA ALA A 88 5.85 13.18 -5.03
C ALA A 88 4.43 13.72 -5.16
N ALA A 89 3.78 13.47 -6.29
CA ALA A 89 2.35 13.72 -6.50
C ALA A 89 1.49 12.55 -5.98
N ILE A 90 2.07 11.34 -5.94
CA ILE A 90 1.40 10.11 -5.54
C ILE A 90 2.26 9.39 -4.50
N LEU A 91 1.65 8.97 -3.40
CA LEU A 91 2.26 8.10 -2.40
C LEU A 91 1.43 6.83 -2.24
N VAL A 92 2.04 5.67 -2.43
CA VAL A 92 1.45 4.37 -2.12
C VAL A 92 2.15 3.78 -0.90
N ASN A 93 1.45 3.75 0.23
CA ASN A 93 1.91 3.11 1.44
C ASN A 93 1.56 1.62 1.39
N ASN A 94 2.48 0.83 0.85
CA ASN A 94 2.30 -0.62 0.71
C ASN A 94 3.24 -1.43 1.63
N ALA A 95 4.36 -0.87 2.07
CA ALA A 95 5.25 -1.58 3.00
C ALA A 95 4.47 -2.12 4.20
N GLY A 96 4.63 -3.41 4.47
CA GLY A 96 3.90 -4.08 5.54
C GLY A 96 4.41 -5.49 5.78
N ILE A 97 4.15 -5.99 6.98
CA ILE A 97 4.42 -7.36 7.39
C ILE A 97 3.15 -8.01 7.91
N ALA A 98 3.05 -9.33 7.71
CA ALA A 98 1.99 -10.15 8.26
C ALA A 98 2.63 -11.47 8.70
N ASP A 99 2.76 -11.63 9.99
CA ASP A 99 2.95 -12.94 10.60
C ASP A 99 1.55 -13.40 11.04
N SER A 100 1.31 -14.70 11.09
CA SER A 100 0.02 -15.26 11.51
C SER A 100 0.23 -16.49 12.37
N ASP A 101 -0.88 -17.05 12.86
CA ASP A 101 -0.88 -18.24 13.72
C ASP A 101 -0.20 -18.03 15.09
N VAL A 102 -0.27 -16.77 15.59
CA VAL A 102 0.15 -16.43 16.95
C VAL A 102 -1.06 -15.93 17.73
N ARG A 103 -1.42 -16.63 18.80
CA ARG A 103 -2.54 -16.28 19.67
C ARG A 103 -2.25 -14.97 20.40
N ALA A 104 -3.30 -14.24 20.77
CA ALA A 104 -3.15 -12.96 21.44
C ALA A 104 -2.42 -13.07 22.77
N GLU A 105 -2.72 -14.09 23.57
CA GLU A 105 -2.10 -14.37 24.84
C GLU A 105 -0.61 -14.77 24.74
N ASP A 106 -0.18 -15.29 23.58
CA ASP A 106 1.20 -15.71 23.31
C ASP A 106 1.99 -14.62 22.55
N THR A 107 1.35 -13.52 22.18
CA THR A 107 1.98 -12.42 21.43
C THR A 107 2.91 -11.63 22.36
N SER A 108 4.22 -11.68 22.10
CA SER A 108 5.19 -10.88 22.86
C SER A 108 5.06 -9.39 22.54
N ASP A 109 5.47 -8.54 23.51
CA ASP A 109 5.57 -7.08 23.30
C ASP A 109 6.40 -6.72 22.07
N ALA A 110 7.50 -7.43 21.83
CA ALA A 110 8.37 -7.18 20.67
C ALA A 110 7.64 -7.50 19.37
N HIS A 111 6.90 -8.61 19.31
CA HIS A 111 6.11 -8.99 18.14
C HIS A 111 5.01 -7.96 17.84
N TRP A 112 4.26 -7.55 18.88
CA TRP A 112 3.27 -6.49 18.77
C TRP A 112 3.89 -5.20 18.22
N ARG A 113 4.95 -4.70 18.89
CA ARG A 113 5.61 -3.43 18.53
C ARG A 113 6.16 -3.45 17.11
N LYS A 114 6.74 -4.58 16.66
CA LYS A 114 7.23 -4.74 15.29
C LYS A 114 6.11 -4.53 14.26
N HIS A 115 4.92 -5.12 14.48
CA HIS A 115 3.80 -4.97 13.56
C HIS A 115 3.26 -3.54 13.54
N ILE A 116 3.11 -2.91 14.71
CA ILE A 116 2.68 -1.52 14.80
C ILE A 116 3.69 -0.60 14.13
N ALA A 117 4.98 -0.77 14.39
CA ALA A 117 6.04 0.07 13.81
C ALA A 117 6.03 0.04 12.28
N VAL A 118 5.89 -1.14 11.66
CA VAL A 118 5.89 -1.25 10.20
C VAL A 118 4.53 -0.86 9.61
N ASN A 119 3.44 -1.48 10.10
CA ASN A 119 2.13 -1.41 9.45
C ASN A 119 1.36 -0.12 9.74
N LEU A 120 1.66 0.57 10.84
CA LEU A 120 0.97 1.80 11.25
C LEU A 120 1.91 2.99 11.32
N ASP A 121 2.97 2.92 12.16
CA ASP A 121 3.87 4.06 12.33
C ASP A 121 4.57 4.41 11.01
N GLY A 122 5.04 3.40 10.27
CA GLY A 122 5.64 3.58 8.93
C GLY A 122 4.71 4.25 7.94
N VAL A 123 3.43 3.87 7.93
CA VAL A 123 2.40 4.53 7.11
C VAL A 123 2.23 5.98 7.52
N PHE A 124 2.17 6.25 8.83
CA PHE A 124 2.03 7.62 9.35
C PHE A 124 3.26 8.48 9.04
N TRP A 125 4.48 7.95 9.21
CA TRP A 125 5.72 8.69 8.88
C TRP A 125 5.77 9.06 7.40
N CYS A 126 5.43 8.13 6.52
CA CYS A 126 5.37 8.40 5.08
C CYS A 126 4.27 9.43 4.76
N CYS A 127 3.06 9.26 5.28
CA CYS A 127 1.98 10.24 5.11
C CYS A 127 2.42 11.63 5.58
N ARG A 128 3.02 11.75 6.77
CA ARG A 128 3.47 13.03 7.33
C ARG A 128 4.51 13.71 6.44
N SER A 129 5.57 12.98 6.05
CA SER A 129 6.70 13.56 5.34
C SER A 129 6.37 13.94 3.90
N PHE A 130 5.70 13.06 3.17
CA PHE A 130 5.26 13.35 1.80
C PHE A 130 4.03 14.25 1.77
N GLY A 131 3.07 14.02 2.69
CA GLY A 131 1.85 14.81 2.79
C GLY A 131 2.10 16.27 3.09
N LYS A 132 3.06 16.61 3.98
CA LYS A 132 3.45 18.00 4.22
C LYS A 132 3.78 18.74 2.91
N ARG A 133 4.56 18.13 2.05
CA ARG A 133 4.96 18.70 0.75
C ARG A 133 3.80 18.75 -0.25
N MET A 134 2.92 17.74 -0.24
CA MET A 134 1.69 17.76 -1.03
C MET A 134 0.77 18.91 -0.61
N LEU A 135 0.63 19.15 0.70
CA LEU A 135 -0.15 20.26 1.25
C LEU A 135 0.43 21.62 0.87
N GLU A 136 1.75 21.78 0.90
CA GLU A 136 2.43 23.01 0.45
C GLU A 136 2.16 23.30 -1.05
N ARG A 137 2.03 22.25 -1.87
CA ARG A 137 1.70 22.37 -3.30
C ARG A 137 0.19 22.45 -3.58
N GLY A 138 -0.66 22.18 -2.58
CA GLY A 138 -2.11 22.14 -2.75
C GLY A 138 -2.61 20.99 -3.61
N SER A 139 -1.85 19.91 -3.77
CA SER A 139 -2.20 18.78 -4.61
C SER A 139 -1.46 17.51 -4.21
N GLY A 140 -2.17 16.37 -4.20
CA GLY A 140 -1.58 15.07 -3.93
C GLY A 140 -2.62 13.94 -3.84
N ALA A 141 -2.15 12.72 -4.03
CA ALA A 141 -2.94 11.50 -3.83
C ALA A 141 -2.17 10.49 -2.99
N VAL A 142 -2.72 10.12 -1.85
CA VAL A 142 -2.18 9.07 -0.98
C VAL A 142 -3.10 7.86 -1.06
N VAL A 143 -2.50 6.68 -1.31
CA VAL A 143 -3.21 5.39 -1.29
C VAL A 143 -2.54 4.46 -0.28
N ASN A 144 -3.26 4.10 0.76
CA ASN A 144 -2.78 3.19 1.78
C ASN A 144 -3.21 1.75 1.47
N ILE A 145 -2.33 0.78 1.59
CA ILE A 145 -2.71 -0.64 1.51
C ILE A 145 -3.14 -1.09 2.91
N GLY A 146 -4.47 -1.11 3.07
CA GLY A 146 -5.14 -1.67 4.23
C GLY A 146 -5.19 -3.20 4.19
N SER A 147 -6.32 -3.76 4.58
CA SER A 147 -6.67 -5.19 4.46
C SER A 147 -8.15 -5.37 4.81
N MET A 148 -8.81 -6.39 4.28
CA MET A 148 -10.10 -6.85 4.80
C MET A 148 -10.03 -7.12 6.31
N SER A 149 -8.86 -7.51 6.83
CA SER A 149 -8.57 -7.73 8.25
C SER A 149 -8.77 -6.49 9.14
N GLY A 150 -8.87 -5.31 8.54
CA GLY A 150 -9.26 -4.08 9.25
C GLY A 150 -10.77 -3.96 9.47
N PHE A 151 -11.58 -4.80 8.84
CA PHE A 151 -13.05 -4.86 8.98
C PHE A 151 -13.54 -6.12 9.69
N ILE A 152 -12.85 -7.24 9.46
CA ILE A 152 -13.25 -8.57 9.96
C ILE A 152 -12.08 -9.25 10.69
N VAL A 153 -12.39 -10.36 11.35
CA VAL A 153 -11.37 -11.25 11.93
C VAL A 153 -11.16 -12.43 11.00
N ASN A 154 -9.90 -12.67 10.65
CA ASN A 154 -9.50 -13.75 9.75
C ASN A 154 -9.72 -15.14 10.35
N LYS A 155 -9.97 -16.09 9.49
CA LYS A 155 -10.03 -17.53 9.80
C LYS A 155 -9.17 -18.30 8.81
N PRO A 156 -8.52 -19.40 9.26
CA PRO A 156 -8.52 -19.96 10.63
C PRO A 156 -7.45 -19.33 11.55
N GLN A 157 -6.49 -18.57 11.00
CA GLN A 157 -5.30 -18.09 11.70
C GLN A 157 -5.58 -16.93 12.67
N PRO A 158 -5.12 -17.00 13.93
CA PRO A 158 -5.10 -15.87 14.84
C PRO A 158 -4.00 -14.85 14.45
N GLN A 159 -4.35 -13.56 14.43
CA GLN A 159 -3.44 -12.47 14.04
C GLN A 159 -3.92 -11.10 14.55
N SER A 160 -4.28 -11.02 15.81
CA SER A 160 -4.90 -9.81 16.41
C SER A 160 -4.08 -8.54 16.21
N PHE A 161 -2.75 -8.62 16.32
CA PHE A 161 -1.82 -7.51 16.09
C PHE A 161 -1.88 -6.96 14.65
N TYR A 162 -2.03 -7.85 13.66
CA TYR A 162 -2.18 -7.45 12.26
C TYR A 162 -3.54 -6.78 12.03
N ASN A 163 -4.63 -7.41 12.51
CA ASN A 163 -5.99 -6.88 12.36
C ASN A 163 -6.09 -5.49 12.99
N ALA A 164 -5.56 -5.32 14.20
CA ALA A 164 -5.53 -4.01 14.89
C ALA A 164 -4.76 -2.95 14.08
N SER A 165 -3.57 -3.31 13.55
CA SER A 165 -2.78 -2.38 12.74
C SER A 165 -3.51 -1.94 11.47
N LYS A 166 -4.20 -2.86 10.78
CA LYS A 166 -4.92 -2.56 9.54
C LYS A 166 -6.23 -1.79 9.78
N ALA A 167 -6.92 -2.05 10.89
CA ALA A 167 -8.05 -1.23 11.33
C ALA A 167 -7.61 0.22 11.63
N ALA A 168 -6.46 0.38 12.29
CA ALA A 168 -5.87 1.69 12.55
C ALA A 168 -5.51 2.44 11.25
N VAL A 169 -4.95 1.77 10.25
CA VAL A 169 -4.67 2.36 8.92
C VAL A 169 -5.96 2.83 8.24
N HIS A 170 -7.06 2.07 8.34
CA HIS A 170 -8.35 2.50 7.79
C HIS A 170 -8.83 3.80 8.44
N HIS A 171 -8.74 3.89 9.77
CA HIS A 171 -9.19 5.09 10.47
C HIS A 171 -8.24 6.28 10.25
N LEU A 172 -6.92 6.04 10.22
CA LEU A 172 -5.91 7.04 9.85
C LEU A 172 -6.19 7.62 8.45
N THR A 173 -6.55 6.76 7.49
CA THR A 173 -6.93 7.20 6.14
C THR A 173 -8.08 8.21 6.17
N LYS A 174 -9.13 7.94 6.97
CA LYS A 174 -10.27 8.85 7.11
C LYS A 174 -9.88 10.16 7.80
N SER A 175 -9.06 10.07 8.85
CA SER A 175 -8.60 11.26 9.60
C SER A 175 -7.81 12.20 8.70
N LEU A 176 -6.80 11.68 7.99
CA LEU A 176 -5.98 12.48 7.08
C LEU A 176 -6.80 13.01 5.89
N ALA A 177 -7.76 12.25 5.40
CA ALA A 177 -8.66 12.72 4.34
C ALA A 177 -9.50 13.94 4.77
N ALA A 178 -9.99 13.92 6.00
CA ALA A 178 -10.76 15.03 6.56
C ALA A 178 -9.89 16.28 6.79
N GLU A 179 -8.65 16.09 7.27
CA GLU A 179 -7.71 17.18 7.52
C GLU A 179 -7.17 17.80 6.22
N TRP A 180 -6.85 16.98 5.21
CA TRP A 180 -6.12 17.39 4.02
C TRP A 180 -6.99 17.67 2.80
N GLY A 181 -8.23 17.16 2.80
CA GLY A 181 -9.18 17.39 1.72
C GLY A 181 -9.39 18.85 1.35
N PRO A 182 -9.57 19.77 2.33
CA PRO A 182 -9.68 21.21 2.07
C PRO A 182 -8.44 21.81 1.40
N CYS A 183 -7.29 21.15 1.52
CA CYS A 183 -6.02 21.60 0.94
C CYS A 183 -5.67 20.88 -0.38
N GLY A 184 -6.62 20.17 -1.01
CA GLY A 184 -6.42 19.53 -2.30
C GLY A 184 -5.66 18.20 -2.28
N VAL A 185 -5.45 17.57 -1.11
CA VAL A 185 -4.79 16.28 -0.99
C VAL A 185 -5.83 15.20 -0.67
N ARG A 186 -5.91 14.18 -1.53
CA ARG A 186 -6.81 13.03 -1.33
C ARG A 186 -6.08 11.89 -0.63
N VAL A 187 -6.74 11.26 0.34
CA VAL A 187 -6.19 10.10 1.06
C VAL A 187 -7.23 9.00 1.05
N ASN A 188 -6.90 7.86 0.44
CA ASN A 188 -7.78 6.68 0.34
C ASN A 188 -7.02 5.42 0.71
N ALA A 189 -7.73 4.31 0.84
CA ALA A 189 -7.11 3.00 1.02
C ALA A 189 -7.73 1.95 0.10
N VAL A 190 -6.96 0.91 -0.18
CA VAL A 190 -7.46 -0.36 -0.72
C VAL A 190 -7.36 -1.40 0.39
N ALA A 191 -8.39 -2.21 0.55
CA ALA A 191 -8.47 -3.29 1.53
C ALA A 191 -8.52 -4.65 0.79
N PRO A 192 -7.36 -5.27 0.50
CA PRO A 192 -7.29 -6.56 -0.15
C PRO A 192 -7.73 -7.71 0.75
N THR A 193 -8.15 -8.81 0.13
CA THR A 193 -8.21 -10.15 0.71
C THR A 193 -6.84 -10.85 0.62
N TYR A 194 -6.84 -12.18 0.59
CA TYR A 194 -5.65 -13.00 0.30
C TYR A 194 -5.25 -12.83 -1.16
N ILE A 195 -4.05 -12.30 -1.37
CA ILE A 195 -3.47 -12.01 -2.70
C ILE A 195 -2.25 -12.91 -2.88
N GLU A 196 -2.11 -13.52 -4.05
CA GLU A 196 -0.98 -14.40 -4.37
C GLU A 196 0.34 -13.62 -4.39
N THR A 197 1.04 -13.64 -3.27
CA THR A 197 2.29 -12.90 -3.03
C THR A 197 3.22 -13.72 -2.15
N PRO A 198 4.51 -13.39 -2.08
CA PRO A 198 5.41 -14.02 -1.11
C PRO A 198 4.92 -13.97 0.35
N LEU A 199 4.06 -13.00 0.68
CA LEU A 199 3.50 -12.86 2.03
C LEU A 199 2.46 -13.95 2.37
N THR A 200 1.75 -14.48 1.38
CA THR A 200 0.64 -15.43 1.55
C THR A 200 0.99 -16.86 1.18
N VAL A 201 2.19 -17.10 0.62
CA VAL A 201 2.65 -18.43 0.18
C VAL A 201 2.52 -19.49 1.27
N PHE A 202 2.86 -19.16 2.54
CA PHE A 202 2.78 -20.10 3.62
C PHE A 202 1.36 -20.65 3.84
N GLY A 203 0.35 -19.78 3.80
CA GLY A 203 -1.05 -20.17 3.97
C GLY A 203 -1.60 -20.92 2.75
N MET A 204 -1.08 -20.62 1.57
CA MET A 204 -1.45 -21.35 0.34
C MET A 204 -0.84 -22.76 0.29
N GLN A 205 0.29 -22.99 0.97
CA GLN A 205 0.91 -24.31 1.12
C GLN A 205 0.18 -25.19 2.13
N ASP A 206 -0.50 -24.60 3.12
CA ASP A 206 -1.40 -25.30 4.02
C ASP A 206 -2.77 -25.48 3.35
N LYS A 207 -3.04 -26.71 2.90
CA LYS A 207 -4.28 -27.03 2.16
C LYS A 207 -5.55 -26.76 2.96
N ALA A 208 -5.54 -26.96 4.28
CA ALA A 208 -6.72 -26.75 5.12
C ALA A 208 -6.97 -25.24 5.29
N MET A 209 -5.92 -24.47 5.50
CA MET A 209 -6.00 -23.01 5.56
C MET A 209 -6.44 -22.42 4.23
N ALA A 210 -5.81 -22.82 3.13
CA ALA A 210 -6.17 -22.36 1.78
C ALA A 210 -7.63 -22.69 1.45
N GLN A 211 -8.11 -23.90 1.77
CA GLN A 211 -9.50 -24.28 1.54
C GLN A 211 -10.46 -23.40 2.33
N THR A 212 -10.15 -23.09 3.61
CA THR A 212 -10.96 -22.17 4.42
C THR A 212 -11.04 -20.78 3.78
N TRP A 213 -9.92 -20.26 3.24
CA TRP A 213 -9.92 -18.97 2.55
C TRP A 213 -10.80 -18.97 1.32
N LEU A 214 -10.74 -20.06 0.52
CA LEU A 214 -11.54 -20.20 -0.70
C LEU A 214 -13.03 -20.34 -0.38
N ASP A 215 -13.39 -21.16 0.61
CA ASP A 215 -14.77 -21.40 1.03
C ASP A 215 -15.44 -20.12 1.55
N MET A 216 -14.66 -19.23 2.17
CA MET A 216 -15.18 -17.95 2.66
C MET A 216 -15.18 -16.84 1.59
N THR A 217 -14.58 -17.07 0.43
CA THR A 217 -14.53 -16.10 -0.66
C THR A 217 -15.60 -16.41 -1.70
N PRO A 218 -16.66 -15.59 -1.90
CA PRO A 218 -17.70 -15.84 -2.92
C PRO A 218 -17.17 -16.12 -4.32
N MET A 219 -16.09 -15.43 -4.74
CA MET A 219 -15.45 -15.68 -6.04
C MET A 219 -14.62 -16.98 -6.09
N GLY A 220 -14.48 -17.71 -4.98
CA GLY A 220 -13.83 -19.02 -4.89
C GLY A 220 -12.33 -19.04 -5.26
N ARG A 221 -11.65 -17.91 -5.17
CA ARG A 221 -10.22 -17.78 -5.50
C ARG A 221 -9.51 -16.74 -4.65
N VAL A 222 -8.20 -16.82 -4.58
CA VAL A 222 -7.34 -15.72 -4.12
C VAL A 222 -7.23 -14.64 -5.21
N GLY A 223 -6.91 -13.41 -4.81
CA GLY A 223 -6.67 -12.33 -5.75
C GLY A 223 -5.26 -12.32 -6.30
N GLN A 224 -5.04 -11.56 -7.36
CA GLN A 224 -3.73 -11.32 -7.98
C GLN A 224 -3.25 -9.89 -7.66
N PRO A 225 -1.92 -9.65 -7.58
CA PRO A 225 -1.37 -8.32 -7.31
C PRO A 225 -1.88 -7.24 -8.28
N GLU A 226 -2.09 -7.57 -9.54
CA GLU A 226 -2.55 -6.67 -10.60
C GLU A 226 -3.99 -6.18 -10.35
N GLU A 227 -4.82 -6.98 -9.68
CA GLU A 227 -6.19 -6.60 -9.34
C GLU A 227 -6.19 -5.47 -8.28
N ILE A 228 -5.24 -5.54 -7.35
CA ILE A 228 -5.05 -4.49 -6.34
C ILE A 228 -4.40 -3.25 -6.96
N ALA A 229 -3.41 -3.45 -7.83
CA ALA A 229 -2.75 -2.36 -8.55
C ALA A 229 -3.73 -1.54 -9.40
N SER A 230 -4.72 -2.18 -10.01
CA SER A 230 -5.79 -1.50 -10.76
C SER A 230 -6.63 -0.57 -9.87
N CYS A 231 -6.95 -0.99 -8.65
CA CYS A 231 -7.63 -0.14 -7.67
C CYS A 231 -6.73 1.04 -7.23
N VAL A 232 -5.44 0.77 -7.03
CA VAL A 232 -4.47 1.82 -6.66
C VAL A 232 -4.33 2.85 -7.79
N LEU A 233 -4.21 2.41 -9.03
CA LEU A 233 -4.16 3.30 -10.20
C LEU A 233 -5.40 4.20 -10.27
N PHE A 234 -6.59 3.64 -10.08
CA PHE A 234 -7.84 4.41 -10.01
C PHE A 234 -7.77 5.48 -8.92
N LEU A 235 -7.40 5.10 -7.68
CA LEU A 235 -7.36 6.02 -6.53
C LEU A 235 -6.26 7.07 -6.64
N ALA A 236 -5.15 6.77 -7.31
CA ALA A 236 -4.04 7.69 -7.55
C ALA A 236 -4.34 8.72 -8.64
N SER A 237 -5.26 8.41 -9.55
CA SER A 237 -5.56 9.20 -10.75
C SER A 237 -6.71 10.19 -10.55
N ASP A 238 -6.91 11.06 -11.55
CA ASP A 238 -8.02 12.02 -11.58
C ASP A 238 -9.39 11.36 -11.84
N ALA A 239 -9.39 10.05 -12.19
CA ALA A 239 -10.62 9.26 -12.29
C ALA A 239 -11.35 9.15 -10.94
N SER A 240 -10.63 9.31 -9.83
CA SER A 240 -11.15 9.28 -8.46
C SER A 240 -11.17 10.66 -7.78
N SER A 241 -11.26 11.75 -8.54
CA SER A 241 -11.13 13.12 -8.02
C SER A 241 -12.14 13.50 -6.92
N LEU A 242 -13.27 12.81 -6.82
CA LEU A 242 -14.26 13.02 -5.74
C LEU A 242 -14.07 12.06 -4.55
N LEU A 243 -13.10 11.14 -4.62
CA LEU A 243 -12.87 10.16 -3.57
C LEU A 243 -11.75 10.61 -2.63
N THR A 244 -12.11 10.81 -1.35
CA THR A 244 -11.17 10.94 -0.24
C THR A 244 -11.79 10.29 1.00
N GLY A 245 -10.98 9.65 1.86
CA GLY A 245 -11.44 8.90 3.03
C GLY A 245 -12.09 7.54 2.71
N SER A 246 -12.11 7.13 1.46
CA SER A 246 -12.71 5.86 1.02
C SER A 246 -11.76 4.70 1.28
N ILE A 247 -12.35 3.56 1.71
CA ILE A 247 -11.66 2.29 1.81
C ILE A 247 -12.29 1.36 0.76
N VAL A 248 -11.60 1.18 -0.36
CA VAL A 248 -12.06 0.32 -1.45
C VAL A 248 -11.75 -1.14 -1.09
N VAL A 249 -12.78 -1.92 -0.87
CA VAL A 249 -12.66 -3.35 -0.56
C VAL A 249 -12.48 -4.13 -1.86
N ALA A 250 -11.35 -4.83 -1.97
CA ALA A 250 -11.00 -5.67 -3.12
C ALA A 250 -10.73 -7.10 -2.64
N ASP A 251 -11.80 -7.82 -2.34
CA ASP A 251 -11.75 -9.04 -1.52
C ASP A 251 -12.49 -10.25 -2.10
N GLY A 252 -12.94 -10.19 -3.34
CA GLY A 252 -13.69 -11.29 -3.96
C GLY A 252 -15.01 -11.59 -3.26
N GLY A 253 -15.52 -10.63 -2.45
CA GLY A 253 -16.74 -10.75 -1.68
C GLY A 253 -16.55 -11.36 -0.28
N TYR A 254 -15.33 -11.57 0.19
CA TYR A 254 -15.03 -12.19 1.49
C TYR A 254 -15.78 -11.53 2.66
N THR A 255 -15.96 -10.21 2.63
CA THR A 255 -16.62 -9.43 3.70
C THR A 255 -18.13 -9.22 3.47
N CYS A 256 -18.75 -9.96 2.56
CA CYS A 256 -20.20 -9.82 2.28
C CYS A 256 -21.10 -10.55 3.29
N TRP A 257 -20.56 -11.45 4.11
CA TRP A 257 -21.26 -12.19 5.17
C TRP A 257 -20.63 -12.06 6.54
#